data_58e99398d76d37d1ab9b57243c31e2f9
#
_entry.id   58e99398d76d37d1ab9b57243c31e2f9
#
_cell.length_a   1.000
_cell.length_b   1.000
_cell.length_c   1.000
_cell.angle_alpha   90.00
_cell.angle_beta   90.00
_cell.angle_gamma   90.00
#
_symmetry.space_group_name_H-M   'P 1'
#
loop_
_entity.id
_entity.type
_entity.pdbx_description
1 polymer ?
#
loop_
_entity_poly.entity_id
_entity_poly.type
_entity_poly.pdbx_seq_one_letter_code
_entity_poly.pdbx_strand_id
1 'polypeptide(L)'
;MKSAQLVDQYSRTISYLRLSITDRCNLRCLYCMPPQGKDSPAIVKCADLLSYEEMLRIVTLAVGMGMNKLRLTGGEPLVRKGVMDFIRSLAKIKGLEDIRLTTNGVLLHEKAAELYEAGIRNLNISLDTMKPERFVKIAGADFFSQVWQGIQTASDLGFNIKLNMVAMNGINDDEFADFARLATQRPIQVRFIEFMPIGNKESWDKARYIGTDDLKSIIAGLGTLEPYGQGRLGVVGAKDGAGASLPDSRLEGPARVYRLTTPEGKTGRIGFISPISHHFCDQCNRLRLTSEGRLRACLLHDHETDLKALLRQGGTDCEIQAAIRQTILDKPKGHTLQDALAGPGRVNCQGRMSQIGG
;
A
#
# COMPACT_ATOMS: atom_id res chain seq x y z
N MET A 1 21.33 19.86 12.58
CA MET A 1 20.05 20.51 12.87
C MET A 1 18.95 19.47 12.73
N LYS A 2 18.11 19.24 13.75
CA LYS A 2 16.93 18.38 13.62
C LYS A 2 15.99 19.06 12.62
N SER A 3 15.68 18.41 11.51
CA SER A 3 14.68 18.87 10.53
C SER A 3 13.37 19.14 11.29
N ALA A 4 12.75 20.29 11.04
CA ALA A 4 11.44 20.59 11.60
C ALA A 4 10.46 19.50 11.14
N GLN A 5 9.76 18.89 12.09
CA GLN A 5 8.78 17.86 11.77
C GLN A 5 7.67 18.45 10.91
N LEU A 6 7.32 17.75 9.84
CA LEU A 6 6.15 18.08 9.01
C LEU A 6 4.88 17.69 9.76
N VAL A 7 4.17 18.67 10.30
CA VAL A 7 2.95 18.45 11.08
C VAL A 7 1.77 19.11 10.37
N ASP A 8 0.65 18.42 10.26
CA ASP A 8 -0.58 18.96 9.70
C ASP A 8 -1.41 19.72 10.76
N GLN A 9 -2.53 20.32 10.34
CA GLN A 9 -3.44 21.07 11.21
C GLN A 9 -4.10 20.25 12.33
N TYR A 10 -3.98 18.91 12.29
CA TYR A 10 -4.51 17.97 13.30
C TYR A 10 -3.41 17.31 14.13
N SER A 11 -2.22 17.91 14.17
CA SER A 11 -1.05 17.44 14.93
C SER A 11 -0.52 16.06 14.49
N ARG A 12 -0.81 15.62 13.25
CA ARG A 12 -0.27 14.38 12.69
C ARG A 12 1.09 14.67 12.07
N THR A 13 2.12 13.93 12.47
CA THR A 13 3.46 14.02 11.86
C THR A 13 3.47 13.24 10.54
N ILE A 14 3.77 13.94 9.44
CA ILE A 14 3.82 13.37 8.09
C ILE A 14 5.26 12.95 7.77
N SER A 15 5.51 11.66 7.70
CA SER A 15 6.86 11.09 7.51
C SER A 15 6.93 10.08 6.37
N TYR A 16 5.81 9.81 5.68
CA TYR A 16 5.69 8.71 4.75
C TYR A 16 5.15 9.17 3.39
N LEU A 17 5.95 9.01 2.34
CA LEU A 17 5.54 9.26 0.96
C LEU A 17 5.22 7.94 0.25
N ARG A 18 4.04 7.84 -0.38
CA ARG A 18 3.72 6.81 -1.36
C ARG A 18 3.91 7.41 -2.75
N LEU A 19 4.74 6.79 -3.55
CA LEU A 19 5.07 7.25 -4.89
C LEU A 19 4.58 6.22 -5.92
N SER A 20 3.58 6.61 -6.70
CA SER A 20 3.19 5.88 -7.90
C SER A 20 4.20 6.20 -9.01
N ILE A 21 4.92 5.20 -9.49
CA ILE A 21 5.92 5.43 -10.53
C ILE A 21 5.38 5.19 -11.94
N THR A 22 4.22 4.55 -12.07
CA THR A 22 3.56 4.27 -13.35
C THR A 22 2.08 3.99 -13.13
N ASP A 23 1.25 4.27 -14.12
CA ASP A 23 -0.15 3.87 -14.20
C ASP A 23 -0.34 2.50 -14.89
N ARG A 24 0.72 1.98 -15.53
CA ARG A 24 0.70 0.71 -16.27
C ARG A 24 0.75 -0.47 -15.33
N CYS A 25 -0.02 -1.52 -15.65
CA CYS A 25 -0.04 -2.78 -14.94
C CYS A 25 -0.16 -3.93 -15.93
N ASN A 26 0.46 -5.06 -15.64
CA ASN A 26 0.33 -6.31 -16.38
C ASN A 26 -0.86 -7.16 -15.92
N LEU A 27 -1.63 -6.71 -14.90
CA LEU A 27 -2.90 -7.28 -14.46
C LEU A 27 -4.04 -6.27 -14.68
N ARG A 28 -5.30 -6.78 -14.62
CA ARG A 28 -6.51 -5.99 -14.72
C ARG A 28 -7.51 -6.41 -13.66
N CYS A 29 -7.11 -6.24 -12.40
CA CYS A 29 -7.95 -6.65 -11.28
C CYS A 29 -9.32 -5.96 -11.33
N LEU A 30 -10.36 -6.74 -11.12
CA LEU A 30 -11.77 -6.34 -11.27
C LEU A 30 -12.16 -5.07 -10.49
N TYR A 31 -11.52 -4.82 -9.35
CA TYR A 31 -11.79 -3.67 -8.48
C TYR A 31 -10.86 -2.48 -8.77
N CYS A 32 -9.76 -2.68 -9.49
CA CYS A 32 -8.73 -1.66 -9.69
C CYS A 32 -8.83 -0.99 -11.06
N MET A 33 -9.03 -1.78 -12.10
CA MET A 33 -9.12 -1.32 -13.49
C MET A 33 -10.46 -1.70 -14.11
N PRO A 34 -11.10 -0.79 -14.87
CA PRO A 34 -12.31 -1.14 -15.61
C PRO A 34 -12.01 -2.22 -16.66
N PRO A 35 -13.00 -3.01 -17.07
CA PRO A 35 -12.89 -3.92 -18.19
C PRO A 35 -12.39 -3.20 -19.45
N GLN A 36 -11.74 -3.95 -20.36
CA GLN A 36 -11.38 -3.39 -21.66
C GLN A 36 -12.66 -3.09 -22.46
N GLY A 37 -12.80 -1.85 -22.92
CA GLY A 37 -13.93 -1.40 -23.72
C GLY A 37 -13.66 -0.01 -24.29
N LYS A 38 -14.63 0.52 -25.09
CA LYS A 38 -14.53 1.87 -25.68
C LYS A 38 -14.36 2.97 -24.63
N ASP A 39 -14.83 2.74 -23.40
CA ASP A 39 -14.73 3.64 -22.25
C ASP A 39 -13.52 3.36 -21.37
N SER A 40 -12.63 2.44 -21.78
CA SER A 40 -11.37 2.20 -21.07
C SER A 40 -10.55 3.49 -21.14
N PRO A 41 -10.22 4.05 -20.00
CA PRO A 41 -9.51 5.32 -20.00
C PRO A 41 -8.11 5.15 -20.61
N ALA A 42 -7.72 6.15 -21.38
CA ALA A 42 -6.42 6.17 -22.04
C ALA A 42 -5.29 5.96 -21.03
N ILE A 43 -4.34 5.11 -21.39
CA ILE A 43 -3.06 4.99 -20.69
C ILE A 43 -2.36 6.34 -20.80
N VAL A 44 -1.85 6.85 -19.69
CA VAL A 44 -1.13 8.13 -19.65
C VAL A 44 0.06 8.07 -20.63
N LYS A 45 0.20 9.08 -21.46
CA LYS A 45 1.35 9.15 -22.39
C LYS A 45 2.64 9.24 -21.58
N CYS A 46 3.71 8.63 -22.06
CA CYS A 46 5.01 8.64 -21.33
C CYS A 46 5.50 10.07 -21.04
N ALA A 47 5.22 11.03 -21.93
CA ALA A 47 5.58 12.44 -21.74
C ALA A 47 4.81 13.12 -20.58
N ASP A 48 3.65 12.59 -20.21
CA ASP A 48 2.83 13.12 -19.13
C ASP A 48 3.18 12.52 -17.77
N LEU A 49 3.94 11.43 -17.75
CA LEU A 49 4.49 10.86 -16.52
C LEU A 49 5.71 11.69 -16.05
N LEU A 50 5.92 11.68 -14.73
CA LEU A 50 7.20 12.17 -14.18
C LEU A 50 8.35 11.29 -14.66
N SER A 51 9.49 11.92 -15.01
CA SER A 51 10.75 11.20 -15.19
C SER A 51 11.29 10.69 -13.85
N TYR A 52 12.26 9.79 -13.87
CA TYR A 52 12.91 9.35 -12.65
C TYR A 52 13.70 10.47 -11.97
N GLU A 53 14.29 11.39 -12.75
CA GLU A 53 15.01 12.55 -12.26
C GLU A 53 14.06 13.52 -11.54
N GLU A 54 12.86 13.78 -12.12
CA GLU A 54 11.81 14.59 -11.49
C GLU A 54 11.35 13.95 -10.17
N MET A 55 11.15 12.64 -10.15
CA MET A 55 10.77 11.89 -8.94
C MET A 55 11.88 11.95 -7.88
N LEU A 56 13.16 11.75 -8.27
CA LEU A 56 14.31 11.84 -7.37
C LEU A 56 14.40 13.23 -6.74
N ARG A 57 14.21 14.29 -7.51
CA ARG A 57 14.21 15.69 -7.00
C ARG A 57 13.12 15.87 -5.95
N ILE A 58 11.88 15.46 -6.22
CA ILE A 58 10.76 15.56 -5.25
C ILE A 58 11.05 14.75 -3.99
N VAL A 59 11.51 13.50 -4.13
CA VAL A 59 11.80 12.64 -2.97
C VAL A 59 12.94 13.22 -2.14
N THR A 60 14.01 13.73 -2.76
CA THR A 60 15.13 14.37 -2.05
C THR A 60 14.66 15.57 -1.25
N LEU A 61 13.82 16.44 -1.83
CA LEU A 61 13.24 17.58 -1.12
C LEU A 61 12.36 17.14 0.03
N ALA A 62 11.48 16.16 -0.18
CA ALA A 62 10.61 15.61 0.86
C ALA A 62 11.40 14.98 2.03
N VAL A 63 12.51 14.30 1.72
CA VAL A 63 13.43 13.75 2.75
C VAL A 63 14.13 14.88 3.51
N GLY A 64 14.60 15.90 2.82
CA GLY A 64 15.18 17.10 3.45
C GLY A 64 14.20 17.85 4.38
N MET A 65 12.89 17.68 4.15
CA MET A 65 11.81 18.20 5.01
C MET A 65 11.44 17.28 6.18
N GLY A 66 11.99 16.06 6.28
CA GLY A 66 11.77 15.13 7.39
C GLY A 66 10.96 13.87 7.05
N MET A 67 10.60 13.63 5.80
CA MET A 67 10.07 12.34 5.40
C MET A 67 11.20 11.32 5.32
N ASN A 68 11.08 10.19 6.02
CA ASN A 68 12.11 9.16 6.06
C ASN A 68 11.66 7.80 5.51
N LYS A 69 10.40 7.70 5.09
CA LYS A 69 9.82 6.48 4.54
C LYS A 69 9.25 6.71 3.16
N LEU A 70 9.60 5.83 2.23
CA LEU A 70 9.08 5.81 0.87
C LEU A 70 8.45 4.46 0.54
N ARG A 71 7.32 4.46 -0.14
CA ARG A 71 6.76 3.26 -0.76
C ARG A 71 6.57 3.46 -2.25
N LEU A 72 7.24 2.65 -3.01
CA LEU A 72 7.03 2.55 -4.45
C LEU A 72 5.75 1.76 -4.73
N THR A 73 4.92 2.32 -5.57
CA THR A 73 3.65 1.75 -6.03
C THR A 73 3.44 2.13 -7.49
N GLY A 74 2.20 1.99 -7.97
CA GLY A 74 1.76 2.40 -9.30
C GLY A 74 0.56 1.57 -9.72
N GLY A 75 0.51 1.29 -11.02
CA GLY A 75 -0.13 0.08 -11.49
C GLY A 75 0.74 -1.10 -11.00
N GLU A 76 1.73 -1.51 -11.76
CA GLU A 76 2.78 -2.42 -11.27
C GLU A 76 4.15 -1.74 -11.43
N PRO A 77 4.84 -1.40 -10.34
CA PRO A 77 6.11 -0.67 -10.43
C PRO A 77 7.20 -1.44 -11.19
N LEU A 78 7.21 -2.78 -11.11
CA LEU A 78 8.24 -3.61 -11.74
C LEU A 78 8.14 -3.68 -13.27
N VAL A 79 7.04 -3.21 -13.89
CA VAL A 79 6.93 -3.13 -15.36
C VAL A 79 7.59 -1.88 -15.93
N ARG A 80 7.86 -0.85 -15.10
CA ARG A 80 8.47 0.38 -15.60
C ARG A 80 9.96 0.15 -15.90
N LYS A 81 10.36 0.35 -17.18
CA LYS A 81 11.75 0.20 -17.61
C LYS A 81 12.68 1.10 -16.78
N GLY A 82 13.84 0.58 -16.35
CA GLY A 82 14.82 1.33 -15.55
C GLY A 82 14.46 1.45 -14.06
N VAL A 83 13.43 0.75 -13.57
CA VAL A 83 13.01 0.82 -12.16
C VAL A 83 14.11 0.41 -11.18
N MET A 84 15.00 -0.53 -11.56
CA MET A 84 16.07 -1.00 -10.67
C MET A 84 17.13 0.09 -10.45
N ASP A 85 17.51 0.82 -11.50
CA ASP A 85 18.46 1.94 -11.40
C ASP A 85 17.86 3.10 -10.60
N PHE A 86 16.56 3.33 -10.75
CA PHE A 86 15.83 4.29 -9.94
C PHE A 86 15.83 3.90 -8.46
N ILE A 87 15.57 2.63 -8.11
CA ILE A 87 15.63 2.13 -6.73
C ILE A 87 17.03 2.30 -6.15
N ARG A 88 18.09 1.95 -6.90
CA ARG A 88 19.48 2.16 -6.46
C ARG A 88 19.78 3.64 -6.23
N SER A 89 19.20 4.53 -7.02
CA SER A 89 19.35 5.98 -6.85
C SER A 89 18.63 6.49 -5.61
N LEU A 90 17.42 5.99 -5.34
CA LEU A 90 16.67 6.28 -4.11
C LEU A 90 17.43 5.83 -2.86
N ALA A 91 18.06 4.66 -2.89
CA ALA A 91 18.82 4.11 -1.77
C ALA A 91 20.04 4.97 -1.38
N LYS A 92 20.51 5.84 -2.29
CA LYS A 92 21.61 6.79 -2.03
C LYS A 92 21.14 8.09 -1.35
N ILE A 93 19.84 8.34 -1.26
CA ILE A 93 19.32 9.58 -0.66
C ILE A 93 19.54 9.52 0.86
N LYS A 94 20.43 10.37 1.36
CA LYS A 94 20.74 10.47 2.79
C LYS A 94 19.51 10.91 3.59
N GLY A 95 19.12 10.12 4.60
CA GLY A 95 17.93 10.37 5.42
C GLY A 95 16.68 9.60 4.98
N LEU A 96 16.70 8.92 3.83
CA LEU A 96 15.68 7.97 3.45
C LEU A 96 16.00 6.60 4.07
N GLU A 97 15.29 6.24 5.14
CA GLU A 97 15.61 5.09 6.00
C GLU A 97 14.90 3.80 5.59
N ASP A 98 13.71 3.92 4.99
CA ASP A 98 12.83 2.77 4.73
C ASP A 98 12.20 2.89 3.33
N ILE A 99 12.73 2.11 2.39
CA ILE A 99 12.18 2.00 1.04
C ILE A 99 11.42 0.68 0.93
N ARG A 100 10.13 0.78 0.62
CA ARG A 100 9.20 -0.35 0.50
C ARG A 100 8.65 -0.45 -0.89
N LEU A 101 8.30 -1.65 -1.31
CA LEU A 101 7.67 -1.91 -2.60
C LEU A 101 6.29 -2.54 -2.39
N THR A 102 5.31 -2.08 -3.18
CA THR A 102 4.04 -2.79 -3.38
C THR A 102 4.04 -3.33 -4.79
N THR A 103 3.79 -4.62 -4.96
CA THR A 103 3.82 -5.32 -6.25
C THR A 103 2.70 -6.36 -6.32
N ASN A 104 2.25 -6.67 -7.53
CA ASN A 104 1.37 -7.80 -7.78
C ASN A 104 2.11 -9.15 -7.84
N GLY A 105 3.44 -9.14 -7.77
CA GLY A 105 4.27 -10.33 -7.67
C GLY A 105 4.62 -11.05 -8.98
N VAL A 106 3.99 -10.70 -10.11
CA VAL A 106 4.21 -11.41 -11.40
C VAL A 106 5.68 -11.42 -11.82
N LEU A 107 6.37 -10.28 -11.69
CA LEU A 107 7.78 -10.13 -12.06
C LEU A 107 8.75 -10.33 -10.87
N LEU A 108 8.22 -10.72 -9.70
CA LEU A 108 9.02 -10.76 -8.49
C LEU A 108 10.06 -11.87 -8.53
N HIS A 109 9.73 -13.05 -9.08
CA HIS A 109 10.67 -14.15 -9.23
C HIS A 109 11.96 -13.72 -9.95
N GLU A 110 11.82 -12.99 -11.04
CA GLU A 110 12.96 -12.55 -11.86
C GLU A 110 13.76 -11.42 -11.19
N LYS A 111 13.10 -10.57 -10.38
CA LYS A 111 13.68 -9.32 -9.86
C LYS A 111 14.01 -9.35 -8.37
N ALA A 112 13.64 -10.41 -7.65
CA ALA A 112 13.78 -10.44 -6.19
C ALA A 112 15.23 -10.29 -5.72
N ALA A 113 16.18 -10.99 -6.34
CA ALA A 113 17.59 -10.90 -6.00
C ALA A 113 18.12 -9.46 -6.17
N GLU A 114 17.85 -8.86 -7.32
CA GLU A 114 18.28 -7.49 -7.63
C GLU A 114 17.63 -6.46 -6.70
N LEU A 115 16.34 -6.65 -6.34
CA LEU A 115 15.64 -5.81 -5.34
C LEU A 115 16.30 -5.92 -3.96
N TYR A 116 16.68 -7.13 -3.57
CA TYR A 116 17.33 -7.37 -2.28
C TYR A 116 18.71 -6.69 -2.23
N GLU A 117 19.51 -6.82 -3.29
CA GLU A 117 20.82 -6.16 -3.45
C GLU A 117 20.68 -4.63 -3.46
N ALA A 118 19.62 -4.10 -4.08
CA ALA A 118 19.31 -2.67 -4.09
C ALA A 118 18.81 -2.11 -2.74
N GLY A 119 18.72 -2.96 -1.69
CA GLY A 119 18.38 -2.52 -0.34
C GLY A 119 16.88 -2.62 0.02
N ILE A 120 16.02 -3.10 -0.86
CA ILE A 120 14.62 -3.37 -0.51
C ILE A 120 14.55 -4.58 0.43
N ARG A 121 13.88 -4.42 1.58
CA ARG A 121 13.69 -5.50 2.56
C ARG A 121 12.21 -5.78 2.84
N ASN A 122 11.33 -4.83 2.53
CA ASN A 122 9.93 -4.86 2.88
C ASN A 122 9.06 -4.90 1.62
N LEU A 123 8.37 -6.02 1.39
CA LEU A 123 7.46 -6.21 0.27
C LEU A 123 6.00 -6.25 0.74
N ASN A 124 5.14 -5.53 0.04
CA ASN A 124 3.71 -5.79 0.06
C ASN A 124 3.36 -6.47 -1.27
N ILE A 125 2.91 -7.71 -1.23
CA ILE A 125 2.50 -8.47 -2.40
C ILE A 125 0.98 -8.57 -2.38
N SER A 126 0.33 -8.23 -3.49
CA SER A 126 -1.13 -8.35 -3.63
C SER A 126 -1.48 -9.73 -4.15
N LEU A 127 -2.31 -10.47 -3.40
CA LEU A 127 -2.84 -11.77 -3.81
C LEU A 127 -4.22 -11.95 -3.19
N ASP A 128 -5.27 -12.01 -4.02
CA ASP A 128 -6.66 -12.05 -3.56
C ASP A 128 -7.25 -13.46 -3.51
N THR A 129 -6.53 -14.47 -4.01
CA THR A 129 -6.94 -15.87 -4.01
C THR A 129 -5.73 -16.79 -4.15
N MET A 130 -5.82 -18.00 -3.59
CA MET A 130 -4.86 -19.08 -3.77
C MET A 130 -5.34 -20.13 -4.80
N LYS A 131 -6.48 -19.87 -5.46
CA LYS A 131 -7.05 -20.76 -6.50
C LYS A 131 -6.72 -20.19 -7.88
N PRO A 132 -5.96 -20.92 -8.74
CA PRO A 132 -5.52 -20.42 -10.05
C PRO A 132 -6.67 -19.94 -10.95
N GLU A 133 -7.75 -20.71 -11.01
CA GLU A 133 -8.92 -20.38 -11.82
C GLU A 133 -9.68 -19.13 -11.33
N ARG A 134 -9.66 -18.89 -10.02
CA ARG A 134 -10.21 -17.66 -9.42
C ARG A 134 -9.27 -16.46 -9.64
N PHE A 135 -7.96 -16.72 -9.61
CA PHE A 135 -6.97 -15.67 -9.91
C PHE A 135 -7.21 -15.07 -11.30
N VAL A 136 -7.44 -15.91 -12.31
CA VAL A 136 -7.77 -15.42 -13.66
C VAL A 136 -9.01 -14.53 -13.66
N LYS A 137 -10.06 -14.91 -12.90
CA LYS A 137 -11.30 -14.14 -12.82
C LYS A 137 -11.11 -12.78 -12.10
N ILE A 138 -10.30 -12.75 -11.04
CA ILE A 138 -10.06 -11.53 -10.26
C ILE A 138 -9.03 -10.64 -10.93
N ALA A 139 -7.90 -11.20 -11.38
CA ALA A 139 -6.74 -10.45 -11.88
C ALA A 139 -6.77 -10.18 -13.40
N GLY A 140 -7.66 -10.85 -14.14
CA GLY A 140 -7.82 -10.69 -15.59
C GLY A 140 -6.70 -11.27 -16.44
N ALA A 141 -5.82 -12.12 -15.87
CA ALA A 141 -4.70 -12.77 -16.56
C ALA A 141 -4.26 -14.04 -15.80
N ASP A 142 -3.70 -15.01 -16.51
CA ASP A 142 -3.20 -16.26 -15.94
C ASP A 142 -1.72 -16.16 -15.55
N PHE A 143 -1.46 -15.55 -14.39
CA PHE A 143 -0.12 -15.39 -13.83
C PHE A 143 0.01 -15.94 -12.40
N PHE A 144 -0.92 -16.77 -11.95
CA PHE A 144 -0.90 -17.29 -10.58
C PHE A 144 0.42 -18.00 -10.23
N SER A 145 0.90 -18.87 -11.12
CA SER A 145 2.15 -19.62 -10.91
C SER A 145 3.36 -18.70 -10.74
N GLN A 146 3.46 -17.65 -11.56
CA GLN A 146 4.55 -16.65 -11.47
C GLN A 146 4.49 -15.87 -10.16
N VAL A 147 3.29 -15.45 -9.74
CA VAL A 147 3.09 -14.74 -8.46
C VAL A 147 3.49 -15.64 -7.29
N TRP A 148 3.04 -16.89 -7.29
CA TRP A 148 3.36 -17.84 -6.22
C TRP A 148 4.86 -18.14 -6.14
N GLN A 149 5.51 -18.36 -7.29
CA GLN A 149 6.97 -18.52 -7.38
C GLN A 149 7.69 -17.27 -6.88
N GLY A 150 7.21 -16.08 -7.23
CA GLY A 150 7.74 -14.81 -6.74
C GLY A 150 7.66 -14.68 -5.22
N ILE A 151 6.56 -15.10 -4.60
CA ILE A 151 6.39 -15.14 -3.14
C ILE A 151 7.40 -16.10 -2.50
N GLN A 152 7.59 -17.30 -3.08
CA GLN A 152 8.56 -18.29 -2.59
C GLN A 152 9.98 -17.74 -2.67
N THR A 153 10.39 -17.25 -3.84
CA THR A 153 11.75 -16.67 -4.03
C THR A 153 12.00 -15.51 -3.07
N ALA A 154 11.03 -14.62 -2.86
CA ALA A 154 11.19 -13.52 -1.91
C ALA A 154 11.28 -14.02 -0.47
N SER A 155 10.54 -15.08 -0.11
CA SER A 155 10.61 -15.70 1.22
C SER A 155 12.00 -16.31 1.46
N ASP A 156 12.53 -17.04 0.48
CA ASP A 156 13.83 -17.71 0.57
C ASP A 156 14.99 -16.71 0.65
N LEU A 157 14.86 -15.55 0.02
CA LEU A 157 15.81 -14.43 0.12
C LEU A 157 15.69 -13.63 1.43
N GLY A 158 14.72 -13.93 2.30
CA GLY A 158 14.58 -13.29 3.61
C GLY A 158 13.90 -11.92 3.58
N PHE A 159 13.06 -11.62 2.58
CA PHE A 159 12.23 -10.42 2.60
C PHE A 159 11.18 -10.46 3.71
N ASN A 160 10.89 -9.31 4.31
CA ASN A 160 9.71 -9.12 5.13
C ASN A 160 8.46 -9.01 4.24
N ILE A 161 7.74 -10.11 4.09
CA ILE A 161 6.58 -10.19 3.19
C ILE A 161 5.31 -9.87 3.95
N LYS A 162 4.53 -8.95 3.37
CA LYS A 162 3.14 -8.65 3.75
C LYS A 162 2.26 -9.00 2.57
N LEU A 163 1.49 -10.06 2.70
CA LEU A 163 0.54 -10.50 1.67
C LEU A 163 -0.78 -9.78 1.88
N ASN A 164 -1.18 -8.94 0.94
CA ASN A 164 -2.41 -8.17 1.00
C ASN A 164 -3.50 -8.86 0.19
N MET A 165 -4.65 -9.07 0.80
CA MET A 165 -5.86 -9.61 0.20
C MET A 165 -6.99 -8.60 0.36
N VAL A 166 -7.63 -8.20 -0.73
CA VAL A 166 -8.90 -7.47 -0.67
C VAL A 166 -10.00 -8.48 -0.38
N ALA A 167 -10.63 -8.34 0.78
CA ALA A 167 -11.69 -9.25 1.20
C ALA A 167 -13.01 -8.88 0.53
N MET A 168 -13.59 -9.83 -0.22
CA MET A 168 -14.80 -9.62 -1.01
C MET A 168 -15.77 -10.78 -0.78
N ASN A 169 -16.93 -10.46 -0.19
CA ASN A 169 -18.00 -11.42 0.03
C ASN A 169 -18.52 -11.99 -1.29
N GLY A 170 -18.77 -13.31 -1.33
CA GLY A 170 -19.24 -14.03 -2.53
C GLY A 170 -18.19 -14.17 -3.65
N ILE A 171 -16.93 -13.72 -3.43
CA ILE A 171 -15.85 -13.83 -4.41
C ILE A 171 -14.70 -14.67 -3.87
N ASN A 172 -14.15 -14.32 -2.69
CA ASN A 172 -13.00 -15.00 -2.09
C ASN A 172 -13.16 -15.25 -0.57
N ASP A 173 -14.35 -15.11 -0.06
CA ASP A 173 -14.70 -15.25 1.37
C ASP A 173 -14.49 -16.67 1.89
N ASP A 174 -14.59 -17.69 1.03
CA ASP A 174 -14.27 -19.09 1.34
C ASP A 174 -12.77 -19.37 1.53
N GLU A 175 -11.88 -18.40 1.26
CA GLU A 175 -10.42 -18.55 1.38
C GLU A 175 -9.82 -17.80 2.59
N PHE A 176 -10.61 -17.05 3.36
CA PHE A 176 -10.06 -16.27 4.49
C PHE A 176 -9.36 -17.14 5.53
N ALA A 177 -9.92 -18.30 5.83
CA ALA A 177 -9.31 -19.28 6.72
C ALA A 177 -8.00 -19.83 6.17
N ASP A 178 -7.93 -20.09 4.87
CA ASP A 178 -6.72 -20.64 4.24
C ASP A 178 -5.60 -19.60 4.19
N PHE A 179 -5.90 -18.33 3.90
CA PHE A 179 -4.94 -17.24 4.02
C PHE A 179 -4.43 -17.07 5.46
N ALA A 180 -5.31 -17.21 6.45
CA ALA A 180 -4.90 -17.14 7.84
C ALA A 180 -3.99 -18.31 8.24
N ARG A 181 -4.29 -19.54 7.79
CA ARG A 181 -3.40 -20.72 7.96
C ARG A 181 -2.05 -20.52 7.30
N LEU A 182 -1.99 -19.90 6.12
CA LEU A 182 -0.73 -19.59 5.43
C LEU A 182 0.20 -18.75 6.32
N ALA A 183 -0.34 -17.79 7.07
CA ALA A 183 0.44 -16.98 8.00
C ALA A 183 1.02 -17.78 9.18
N THR A 184 0.42 -18.91 9.57
CA THR A 184 0.96 -19.81 10.61
C THR A 184 1.95 -20.85 10.08
N GLN A 185 2.02 -21.00 8.76
CA GLN A 185 2.88 -22.00 8.10
C GLN A 185 4.13 -21.37 7.50
N ARG A 186 4.12 -20.07 7.21
CA ARG A 186 5.22 -19.34 6.56
C ARG A 186 5.50 -18.01 7.28
N PRO A 187 6.73 -17.48 7.23
CA PRO A 187 7.08 -16.20 7.84
C PRO A 187 6.52 -15.02 7.07
N ILE A 188 5.23 -15.06 6.75
CA ILE A 188 4.49 -14.07 5.98
C ILE A 188 3.41 -13.45 6.86
N GLN A 189 3.28 -12.12 6.85
CA GLN A 189 2.13 -11.45 7.45
C GLN A 189 1.00 -11.37 6.42
N VAL A 190 -0.13 -12.01 6.69
CA VAL A 190 -1.33 -11.84 5.87
C VAL A 190 -2.13 -10.63 6.32
N ARG A 191 -2.62 -9.83 5.36
CA ARG A 191 -3.42 -8.64 5.62
C ARG A 191 -4.70 -8.66 4.83
N PHE A 192 -5.81 -8.64 5.53
CA PHE A 192 -7.14 -8.47 4.96
C PHE A 192 -7.46 -6.98 4.85
N ILE A 193 -7.87 -6.54 3.67
CA ILE A 193 -8.23 -5.15 3.37
C ILE A 193 -9.71 -5.11 3.05
N GLU A 194 -10.46 -4.27 3.74
CA GLU A 194 -11.86 -4.03 3.39
C GLU A 194 -11.97 -3.51 1.96
N PHE A 195 -12.90 -4.08 1.19
CA PHE A 195 -13.21 -3.62 -0.15
C PHE A 195 -13.77 -2.20 -0.11
N MET A 196 -13.15 -1.27 -0.84
CA MET A 196 -13.49 0.16 -0.81
C MET A 196 -14.16 0.60 -2.12
N PRO A 197 -15.11 1.56 -2.07
CA PRO A 197 -15.72 2.17 -3.25
C PRO A 197 -14.76 3.20 -3.89
N ILE A 198 -13.65 2.72 -4.47
CA ILE A 198 -12.64 3.56 -5.14
C ILE A 198 -12.47 3.10 -6.58
N GLY A 199 -12.31 4.05 -7.49
CA GLY A 199 -12.06 3.77 -8.89
C GLY A 199 -13.34 3.58 -9.69
N ASN A 200 -13.52 2.42 -10.31
CA ASN A 200 -14.73 2.16 -11.09
C ASN A 200 -15.95 1.97 -10.19
N LYS A 201 -16.90 2.89 -10.27
CA LYS A 201 -18.15 2.84 -9.49
C LYS A 201 -18.99 1.58 -9.81
N GLU A 202 -18.85 1.03 -11.02
CA GLU A 202 -19.54 -0.18 -11.44
C GLU A 202 -19.00 -1.45 -10.77
N SER A 203 -17.74 -1.43 -10.30
CA SER A 203 -17.16 -2.57 -9.59
C SER A 203 -17.51 -2.60 -8.10
N TRP A 204 -17.96 -1.47 -7.54
CA TRP A 204 -18.39 -1.41 -6.15
C TRP A 204 -19.82 -1.93 -6.01
N ASP A 205 -19.95 -2.96 -5.20
CA ASP A 205 -21.22 -3.50 -4.77
C ASP A 205 -21.18 -3.69 -3.25
N LYS A 206 -22.15 -3.13 -2.55
CA LYS A 206 -22.30 -3.27 -1.10
C LYS A 206 -22.44 -4.74 -0.68
N ALA A 207 -23.04 -5.58 -1.52
CA ALA A 207 -23.17 -7.01 -1.27
C ALA A 207 -21.81 -7.72 -1.20
N ARG A 208 -20.78 -7.16 -1.82
CA ARG A 208 -19.40 -7.68 -1.78
C ARG A 208 -18.59 -7.18 -0.59
N TYR A 209 -19.10 -6.20 0.15
CA TYR A 209 -18.42 -5.70 1.33
C TYR A 209 -18.52 -6.70 2.49
N ILE A 210 -17.40 -6.89 3.17
CA ILE A 210 -17.31 -7.61 4.44
C ILE A 210 -16.52 -6.77 5.42
N GLY A 211 -17.06 -6.57 6.62
CA GLY A 211 -16.45 -5.77 7.66
C GLY A 211 -15.33 -6.50 8.39
N THR A 212 -14.44 -5.73 9.01
CA THR A 212 -13.32 -6.30 9.76
C THR A 212 -13.75 -7.18 10.93
N ASP A 213 -14.88 -6.89 11.59
CA ASP A 213 -15.31 -7.68 12.74
C ASP A 213 -15.85 -9.05 12.30
N ASP A 214 -16.51 -9.14 11.13
CA ASP A 214 -16.89 -10.42 10.53
C ASP A 214 -15.66 -11.24 10.14
N LEU A 215 -14.65 -10.59 9.50
CA LEU A 215 -13.37 -11.23 9.18
C LEU A 215 -12.67 -11.78 10.41
N LYS A 216 -12.63 -11.01 11.51
CA LYS A 216 -12.05 -11.47 12.77
C LYS A 216 -12.80 -12.67 13.35
N SER A 217 -14.13 -12.68 13.27
CA SER A 217 -14.96 -13.79 13.75
C SER A 217 -14.65 -15.08 12.99
N ILE A 218 -14.53 -15.00 11.65
CA ILE A 218 -14.17 -16.15 10.82
C ILE A 218 -12.77 -16.66 11.18
N ILE A 219 -11.79 -15.77 11.35
CA ILE A 219 -10.40 -16.15 11.64
C ILE A 219 -10.24 -16.66 13.07
N ALA A 220 -10.99 -16.12 14.03
CA ALA A 220 -11.02 -16.60 15.42
C ALA A 220 -11.51 -18.04 15.55
N GLY A 221 -12.26 -18.56 14.56
CA GLY A 221 -12.60 -19.98 14.46
C GLY A 221 -11.41 -20.92 14.25
N LEU A 222 -10.22 -20.39 13.88
CA LEU A 222 -8.99 -21.16 13.71
C LEU A 222 -8.11 -21.22 14.96
N GLY A 223 -8.38 -20.42 15.98
CA GLY A 223 -7.57 -20.33 17.19
C GLY A 223 -7.72 -18.99 17.90
N THR A 224 -6.83 -18.72 18.84
CA THR A 224 -6.85 -17.47 19.61
C THR A 224 -6.26 -16.32 18.79
N LEU A 225 -6.99 -15.21 18.68
CA LEU A 225 -6.58 -14.00 17.95
C LEU A 225 -6.36 -12.86 18.95
N GLU A 226 -5.09 -12.54 19.24
CA GLU A 226 -4.70 -11.52 20.22
C GLU A 226 -4.04 -10.32 19.56
N PRO A 227 -4.27 -9.07 20.02
CA PRO A 227 -3.57 -7.90 19.52
C PRO A 227 -2.04 -8.08 19.58
N TYR A 228 -1.33 -7.85 18.46
CA TYR A 228 0.12 -7.97 18.37
C TYR A 228 0.77 -6.60 18.40
N GLY A 229 1.72 -6.39 19.32
CA GLY A 229 2.47 -5.13 19.41
C GLY A 229 1.73 -3.97 20.10
N GLN A 230 0.59 -4.20 20.73
CA GLN A 230 -0.10 -3.21 21.58
C GLN A 230 0.37 -3.25 23.06
N GLY A 231 1.56 -3.80 23.34
CA GLY A 231 2.16 -3.78 24.65
C GLY A 231 2.88 -2.46 24.92
N ARG A 232 2.27 -1.58 25.75
CA ARG A 232 2.81 -0.33 26.32
C ARG A 232 3.45 0.63 25.31
N LEU A 233 2.77 1.75 25.05
CA LEU A 233 3.38 2.97 24.55
C LEU A 233 4.73 3.20 25.24
N GLY A 234 5.84 3.10 24.51
CA GLY A 234 7.15 3.59 24.97
C GLY A 234 8.30 2.62 25.03
N VAL A 235 8.18 1.32 24.75
CA VAL A 235 9.34 0.43 24.77
C VAL A 235 9.87 0.22 23.35
N VAL A 236 10.81 1.06 22.97
CA VAL A 236 11.70 0.79 21.80
C VAL A 236 12.56 -0.43 22.17
N GLY A 237 12.48 -1.52 21.37
CA GLY A 237 13.33 -2.71 21.57
C GLY A 237 12.70 -3.87 22.33
N ALA A 238 11.37 -3.90 22.52
CA ALA A 238 10.71 -5.09 23.02
C ALA A 238 10.93 -6.26 22.07
N LYS A 239 11.32 -7.42 22.59
CA LYS A 239 11.47 -8.67 21.84
C LYS A 239 10.21 -9.52 21.99
N ASP A 240 9.82 -10.24 20.93
CA ASP A 240 8.81 -11.27 21.07
C ASP A 240 9.36 -12.48 21.83
N GLY A 241 8.48 -13.43 22.19
CA GLY A 241 8.87 -14.65 22.91
C GLY A 241 9.86 -15.55 22.14
N ALA A 242 10.14 -15.25 20.86
CA ALA A 242 11.12 -15.91 20.01
C ALA A 242 12.43 -15.10 19.87
N GLY A 243 12.57 -13.97 20.60
CA GLY A 243 13.78 -13.15 20.60
C GLY A 243 13.90 -12.16 19.45
N ALA A 244 12.92 -12.08 18.54
CA ALA A 244 12.89 -11.09 17.47
C ALA A 244 12.47 -9.73 18.01
N SER A 245 13.12 -8.64 17.55
CA SER A 245 12.72 -7.28 17.89
C SER A 245 11.28 -7.01 17.41
N LEU A 246 10.39 -6.64 18.34
CA LEU A 246 9.04 -6.21 17.98
C LEU A 246 9.16 -4.97 17.10
N PRO A 247 8.56 -4.96 15.90
CA PRO A 247 8.56 -3.77 15.05
C PRO A 247 7.85 -2.64 15.79
N ASP A 248 8.41 -1.44 15.73
CA ASP A 248 7.75 -0.23 16.25
C ASP A 248 6.38 -0.11 15.56
N SER A 249 5.30 -0.18 16.35
CA SER A 249 3.92 -0.12 15.84
C SER A 249 3.66 1.14 15.00
N ARG A 250 4.44 2.22 15.23
CA ARG A 250 4.45 3.45 14.43
C ARG A 250 4.96 3.25 13.00
N LEU A 251 5.70 2.15 12.74
CA LEU A 251 6.29 1.85 11.43
C LEU A 251 5.43 0.88 10.58
N GLU A 252 4.40 0.24 11.14
CA GLU A 252 3.66 -0.83 10.44
C GLU A 252 2.60 -0.34 9.45
N GLY A 253 2.21 0.92 9.47
CA GLY A 253 1.20 1.48 8.55
C GLY A 253 -0.24 1.28 9.07
N PRO A 254 -1.26 1.21 8.20
CA PRO A 254 -2.68 1.28 8.59
C PRO A 254 -3.26 -0.03 9.15
N ALA A 255 -2.51 -1.13 9.16
CA ALA A 255 -3.00 -2.42 9.59
C ALA A 255 -2.98 -2.53 11.12
N ARG A 256 -4.10 -2.92 11.72
CA ARG A 256 -4.12 -3.45 13.10
C ARG A 256 -3.69 -4.91 13.03
N VAL A 257 -2.59 -5.23 13.71
CA VAL A 257 -1.98 -6.57 13.64
C VAL A 257 -2.35 -7.39 14.86
N TYR A 258 -2.62 -8.66 14.63
CA TYR A 258 -2.97 -9.66 15.64
C TYR A 258 -2.04 -10.87 15.48
N ARG A 259 -1.81 -11.57 16.58
CA ARG A 259 -1.22 -12.91 16.58
C ARG A 259 -2.35 -13.92 16.58
N LEU A 260 -2.36 -14.78 15.58
CA LEU A 260 -3.19 -15.98 15.55
C LEU A 260 -2.36 -17.13 16.16
N THR A 261 -2.90 -17.81 17.17
CA THR A 261 -2.33 -19.04 17.75
C THR A 261 -3.32 -20.17 17.53
N THR A 262 -2.93 -21.18 16.73
CA THR A 262 -3.78 -22.34 16.47
C THR A 262 -3.80 -23.29 17.68
N PRO A 263 -4.78 -24.23 17.78
CA PRO A 263 -4.80 -25.23 18.84
C PRO A 263 -3.53 -26.06 18.94
N GLU A 264 -2.83 -26.27 17.83
CA GLU A 264 -1.54 -26.99 17.76
C GLU A 264 -0.33 -26.12 18.18
N GLY A 265 -0.56 -24.90 18.63
CA GLY A 265 0.47 -23.96 19.07
C GLY A 265 1.22 -23.24 17.96
N LYS A 266 0.84 -23.39 16.69
CA LYS A 266 1.42 -22.64 15.58
C LYS A 266 0.98 -21.19 15.63
N THR A 267 1.89 -20.25 15.36
CA THR A 267 1.58 -18.82 15.42
C THR A 267 1.76 -18.13 14.07
N GLY A 268 0.92 -17.13 13.80
CA GLY A 268 1.00 -16.33 12.59
C GLY A 268 0.57 -14.87 12.84
N ARG A 269 0.99 -13.96 11.95
CA ARG A 269 0.64 -12.54 12.03
C ARG A 269 -0.46 -12.22 11.03
N ILE A 270 -1.60 -11.76 11.54
CA ILE A 270 -2.76 -11.35 10.76
C ILE A 270 -2.98 -9.85 10.92
N GLY A 271 -3.10 -9.13 9.83
CA GLY A 271 -3.39 -7.70 9.83
C GLY A 271 -4.77 -7.40 9.26
N PHE A 272 -5.45 -6.38 9.79
CA PHE A 272 -6.69 -5.87 9.23
C PHE A 272 -6.50 -4.40 8.86
N ILE A 273 -6.84 -4.05 7.62
CA ILE A 273 -6.87 -2.68 7.12
C ILE A 273 -8.33 -2.32 6.91
N SER A 274 -8.85 -1.50 7.79
CA SER A 274 -10.27 -1.21 7.96
C SER A 274 -10.57 0.25 7.65
N PRO A 275 -10.52 0.67 6.38
CA PRO A 275 -10.77 2.07 6.05
C PRO A 275 -12.23 2.49 6.23
N ILE A 276 -13.16 1.54 6.28
CA ILE A 276 -14.59 1.80 6.40
C ILE A 276 -15.07 1.57 7.83
N SER A 277 -14.89 0.35 8.38
CA SER A 277 -15.43 0.00 9.69
C SER A 277 -14.67 0.63 10.87
N HIS A 278 -13.34 0.71 10.79
CA HIS A 278 -12.46 1.20 11.85
C HIS A 278 -11.35 2.08 11.26
N HIS A 279 -11.71 3.24 10.70
CA HIS A 279 -10.75 4.11 10.04
C HIS A 279 -9.62 4.57 10.97
N PHE A 280 -8.47 4.83 10.37
CA PHE A 280 -7.20 5.17 11.03
C PHE A 280 -6.71 6.58 10.67
N CYS A 281 -7.64 7.49 10.37
CA CYS A 281 -7.34 8.83 9.88
C CYS A 281 -6.54 9.66 10.88
N ASP A 282 -6.81 9.50 12.17
CA ASP A 282 -6.16 10.24 13.26
C ASP A 282 -4.65 9.96 13.37
N GLN A 283 -4.19 8.81 12.86
CA GLN A 283 -2.79 8.40 12.86
C GLN A 283 -2.15 8.43 11.46
N CYS A 284 -2.84 9.02 10.48
CA CYS A 284 -2.40 8.97 9.09
C CYS A 284 -1.22 9.91 8.82
N ASN A 285 -0.03 9.34 8.67
CA ASN A 285 1.24 10.04 8.42
C ASN A 285 1.64 10.11 6.93
N ARG A 286 0.69 9.90 5.98
CA ARG A 286 1.01 9.65 4.57
C ARG A 286 0.67 10.82 3.66
N LEU A 287 1.54 11.02 2.65
CA LEU A 287 1.22 11.70 1.39
C LEU A 287 1.30 10.70 0.23
N ARG A 288 0.71 11.07 -0.90
CA ARG A 288 0.74 10.30 -2.15
C ARG A 288 1.15 11.18 -3.30
N LEU A 289 2.12 10.73 -4.08
CA LEU A 289 2.50 11.35 -5.35
C LEU A 289 2.09 10.40 -6.47
N THR A 290 1.26 10.88 -7.39
CA THR A 290 0.84 10.11 -8.58
C THR A 290 1.97 10.05 -9.60
N SER A 291 1.88 9.12 -10.55
CA SER A 291 2.83 9.01 -11.65
C SER A 291 2.83 10.24 -12.57
N GLU A 292 1.77 11.03 -12.56
CA GLU A 292 1.62 12.29 -13.29
C GLU A 292 2.08 13.53 -12.50
N GLY A 293 2.62 13.33 -11.28
CA GLY A 293 3.14 14.42 -10.47
C GLY A 293 2.10 15.20 -9.67
N ARG A 294 0.93 14.61 -9.45
CA ARG A 294 -0.10 15.17 -8.56
C ARG A 294 0.17 14.71 -7.13
N LEU A 295 0.35 15.66 -6.22
CA LEU A 295 0.52 15.38 -4.80
C LEU A 295 -0.84 15.41 -4.09
N ARG A 296 -1.18 14.34 -3.38
CA ARG A 296 -2.44 14.16 -2.64
C ARG A 296 -2.18 13.98 -1.15
N ALA A 297 -2.94 14.68 -0.35
CA ALA A 297 -2.90 14.54 1.11
C ALA A 297 -3.66 13.30 1.60
N CYS A 298 -4.67 12.83 0.86
CA CYS A 298 -5.52 11.69 1.20
C CYS A 298 -5.80 10.82 -0.04
N LEU A 299 -6.01 9.53 0.16
CA LEU A 299 -6.45 8.60 -0.89
C LEU A 299 -7.86 8.94 -1.38
N LEU A 300 -8.72 9.37 -0.47
CA LEU A 300 -10.17 9.43 -0.63
C LEU A 300 -10.70 10.86 -0.88
N HIS A 301 -9.79 11.81 -1.13
CA HIS A 301 -10.11 13.19 -1.50
C HIS A 301 -9.41 13.52 -2.82
N ASP A 302 -10.12 14.22 -3.70
CA ASP A 302 -9.64 14.56 -5.06
C ASP A 302 -8.82 15.86 -5.12
N HIS A 303 -8.60 16.54 -3.97
CA HIS A 303 -7.72 17.70 -3.94
C HIS A 303 -6.27 17.29 -4.23
N GLU A 304 -5.68 17.92 -5.25
CA GLU A 304 -4.35 17.60 -5.77
C GLU A 304 -3.53 18.87 -6.00
N THR A 305 -2.24 18.82 -5.65
CA THR A 305 -1.27 19.87 -5.97
C THR A 305 -0.41 19.41 -7.14
N ASP A 306 -0.33 20.22 -8.21
CA ASP A 306 0.43 19.89 -9.43
C ASP A 306 1.92 20.20 -9.27
N LEU A 307 2.70 19.24 -8.77
CA LEU A 307 4.16 19.39 -8.67
C LEU A 307 4.85 19.26 -10.03
N LYS A 308 4.28 18.53 -11.00
CA LYS A 308 4.84 18.42 -12.36
C LYS A 308 4.86 19.77 -13.07
N ALA A 309 3.76 20.52 -12.97
CA ALA A 309 3.71 21.85 -13.56
C ALA A 309 4.78 22.78 -12.97
N LEU A 310 4.94 22.80 -11.64
CA LEU A 310 5.99 23.56 -10.97
C LEU A 310 7.40 23.16 -11.46
N LEU A 311 7.68 21.87 -11.52
CA LEU A 311 8.99 21.35 -11.99
C LEU A 311 9.31 21.79 -13.42
N ARG A 312 8.34 21.64 -14.33
CA ARG A 312 8.56 21.86 -15.78
C ARG A 312 8.52 23.34 -16.17
N GLN A 313 7.97 24.19 -15.32
CA GLN A 313 8.04 25.64 -15.44
C GLN A 313 9.31 26.25 -14.82
N GLY A 314 10.24 25.42 -14.36
CA GLY A 314 11.49 25.87 -13.75
C GLY A 314 11.37 26.25 -12.28
N GLY A 315 10.33 25.79 -11.59
CA GLY A 315 10.12 26.05 -10.17
C GLY A 315 11.33 25.68 -9.31
N THR A 316 11.65 26.56 -8.37
CA THR A 316 12.74 26.40 -7.41
C THR A 316 12.43 25.32 -6.37
N ASP A 317 13.46 24.82 -5.69
CA ASP A 317 13.29 23.85 -4.61
C ASP A 317 12.44 24.42 -3.46
N CYS A 318 12.56 25.73 -3.18
CA CYS A 318 11.75 26.42 -2.17
C CYS A 318 10.25 26.42 -2.54
N GLU A 319 9.90 26.65 -3.80
CA GLU A 319 8.51 26.63 -4.27
C GLU A 319 7.93 25.21 -4.20
N ILE A 320 8.68 24.19 -4.58
CA ILE A 320 8.26 22.79 -4.46
C ILE A 320 8.04 22.41 -3.00
N GLN A 321 8.97 22.80 -2.10
CA GLN A 321 8.82 22.58 -0.66
C GLN A 321 7.61 23.31 -0.08
N ALA A 322 7.35 24.54 -0.51
CA ALA A 322 6.17 25.32 -0.10
C ALA A 322 4.87 24.61 -0.53
N ALA A 323 4.81 24.10 -1.77
CA ALA A 323 3.68 23.34 -2.28
C ALA A 323 3.45 22.04 -1.49
N ILE A 324 4.52 21.32 -1.13
CA ILE A 324 4.42 20.12 -0.27
C ILE A 324 3.89 20.51 1.12
N ARG A 325 4.38 21.60 1.74
CA ARG A 325 3.87 22.07 3.03
C ARG A 325 2.39 22.44 2.97
N GLN A 326 1.98 23.17 1.94
CA GLN A 326 0.58 23.55 1.76
C GLN A 326 -0.31 22.31 1.63
N THR A 327 0.09 21.31 0.83
CA THR A 327 -0.63 20.05 0.72
C THR A 327 -0.78 19.33 2.07
N ILE A 328 0.23 19.43 2.95
CA ILE A 328 0.16 18.85 4.30
C ILE A 328 -0.84 19.62 5.17
N LEU A 329 -0.85 20.95 5.11
CA LEU A 329 -1.80 21.77 5.85
C LEU A 329 -3.25 21.54 5.37
N ASP A 330 -3.43 21.31 4.07
CA ASP A 330 -4.74 21.03 3.50
C ASP A 330 -5.23 19.58 3.73
N LYS A 331 -4.45 18.77 4.46
CA LYS A 331 -4.81 17.38 4.74
C LYS A 331 -6.08 17.29 5.57
N PRO A 332 -7.13 16.58 5.09
CA PRO A 332 -8.40 16.49 5.81
C PRO A 332 -8.26 15.72 7.12
N LYS A 333 -9.14 16.01 8.08
CA LYS A 333 -9.23 15.27 9.35
C LYS A 333 -9.48 13.79 9.10
N GLY A 334 -10.43 13.47 8.24
CA GLY A 334 -10.83 12.11 7.90
C GLY A 334 -11.52 12.05 6.55
N HIS A 335 -12.14 10.94 6.25
CA HIS A 335 -12.96 10.69 5.07
C HIS A 335 -14.38 10.25 5.49
N THR A 336 -15.31 10.27 4.54
CA THR A 336 -16.73 9.98 4.74
C THR A 336 -17.17 8.66 4.08
N LEU A 337 -16.25 7.67 3.95
CA LEU A 337 -16.59 6.38 3.31
C LEU A 337 -17.68 5.60 4.05
N GLN A 338 -17.85 5.82 5.33
CA GLN A 338 -18.95 5.20 6.10
C GLN A 338 -20.32 5.56 5.53
N ASP A 339 -20.46 6.77 4.97
CA ASP A 339 -21.70 7.23 4.34
C ASP A 339 -22.03 6.42 3.07
N ALA A 340 -21.01 5.83 2.42
CA ALA A 340 -21.20 4.95 1.26
C ALA A 340 -21.89 3.63 1.61
N LEU A 341 -21.83 3.19 2.87
CA LEU A 341 -22.58 2.03 3.37
C LEU A 341 -24.02 2.38 3.74
N ALA A 342 -24.28 3.63 4.12
CA ALA A 342 -25.60 4.08 4.57
C ALA A 342 -26.59 4.38 3.42
N GLY A 343 -26.10 4.58 2.18
CA GLY A 343 -26.93 4.90 1.02
C GLY A 343 -26.10 5.08 -0.26
N PRO A 344 -26.70 5.59 -1.34
CA PRO A 344 -25.98 5.93 -2.58
C PRO A 344 -25.08 7.15 -2.34
N GLY A 345 -24.14 7.03 -1.39
CA GLY A 345 -23.24 8.07 -0.97
C GLY A 345 -22.30 8.51 -2.09
N ARG A 346 -22.03 9.82 -2.16
CA ARG A 346 -21.04 10.37 -3.07
C ARG A 346 -19.66 9.90 -2.61
N VAL A 347 -19.04 8.98 -3.36
CA VAL A 347 -17.62 8.69 -3.21
C VAL A 347 -16.85 9.90 -3.73
N ASN A 348 -16.18 10.61 -2.84
CA ASN A 348 -15.39 11.80 -3.16
C ASN A 348 -14.03 11.47 -3.82
N CYS A 349 -13.87 10.26 -4.39
CA CYS A 349 -12.66 9.86 -5.07
C CYS A 349 -12.96 9.41 -6.49
N GLN A 350 -12.55 10.19 -7.48
CA GLN A 350 -12.71 9.90 -8.90
C GLN A 350 -11.43 9.25 -9.49
N GLY A 351 -10.31 9.30 -8.79
CA GLY A 351 -9.04 8.72 -9.22
C GLY A 351 -9.04 7.19 -9.17
N ARG A 352 -8.31 6.55 -10.10
CA ARG A 352 -8.12 5.10 -10.12
C ARG A 352 -7.02 4.68 -9.17
N MET A 353 -7.17 3.49 -8.57
CA MET A 353 -6.16 2.93 -7.67
C MET A 353 -4.77 2.83 -8.35
N SER A 354 -4.72 2.47 -9.63
CA SER A 354 -3.48 2.38 -10.41
C SER A 354 -2.76 3.71 -10.62
N GLN A 355 -3.48 4.83 -10.63
CA GLN A 355 -2.90 6.17 -10.78
C GLN A 355 -2.46 6.78 -9.45
N ILE A 356 -3.28 6.62 -8.40
CA ILE A 356 -3.06 7.24 -7.10
C ILE A 356 -2.20 6.40 -6.14
N GLY A 357 -1.67 5.29 -6.60
CA GLY A 357 -0.78 4.43 -5.82
C GLY A 357 -1.52 3.71 -4.70
N GLY A 358 -2.41 2.83 -5.08
CA GLY A 358 -3.23 1.97 -4.20
C GLY A 358 -2.45 1.05 -3.30
#